data_0814e9b0f4cae1625ab945f0b762f738
#
_entry.id   0814e9b0f4cae1625ab945f0b762f738
#
_cell.length_a   1.000
_cell.length_b   1.000
_cell.length_c   1.000
_cell.angle_alpha   90.00
_cell.angle_beta   90.00
_cell.angle_gamma   90.00
#
_symmetry.space_group_name_H-M   'P 1'
#
loop_
_entity.id
_entity.type
_entity.pdbx_description
1 polymer ?
#
loop_
_entity_poly.entity_id
_entity_poly.type
_entity_poly.pdbx_seq_one_letter_code
_entity_poly.pdbx_strand_id
1 'polypeptide(L)'
;EENKRLIQSIDRRKILRGSLSLGAITMLTGCSVTRREPVQSFLRTVSSWNDRAQAALFRPNHLAPTFSASQVVKPPRFNAFYEVDEIEPVDVPSWKLELAGLISDKRPWNAQQIGALPEQELIIRHICVEGWDYIGQWSGVNLRHFLERVGADLTAKYVSFKCADTYYGSIDMPSALHPQ
;
A
#
# COMPACT_ATOMS: atom_id res chain seq x y z
N GLU A 1 -33.43 2.56 -37.73
CA GLU A 1 -32.04 3.08 -37.70
C GLU A 1 -31.96 4.50 -37.15
N GLU A 2 -32.88 5.37 -37.51
CA GLU A 2 -32.94 6.76 -37.04
C GLU A 2 -33.15 6.91 -35.57
N ASN A 3 -34.00 6.10 -34.95
CA ASN A 3 -34.20 6.05 -33.48
C ASN A 3 -32.95 5.60 -32.69
N LYS A 4 -32.15 4.67 -33.24
CA LYS A 4 -30.89 4.27 -32.59
C LYS A 4 -29.84 5.37 -32.58
N ARG A 5 -29.77 6.16 -33.66
CA ARG A 5 -28.83 7.32 -33.72
C ARG A 5 -29.27 8.44 -32.77
N LEU A 6 -30.57 8.65 -32.59
CA LEU A 6 -31.08 9.67 -31.68
C LEU A 6 -30.80 9.29 -30.19
N ILE A 7 -30.98 8.03 -29.82
CA ILE A 7 -30.70 7.51 -28.47
C ILE A 7 -29.21 7.64 -28.19
N GLN A 8 -28.32 7.24 -29.10
CA GLN A 8 -26.87 7.39 -28.92
C GLN A 8 -26.41 8.84 -28.78
N SER A 9 -27.03 9.78 -29.49
CA SER A 9 -26.67 11.20 -29.41
C SER A 9 -27.14 11.85 -28.11
N ILE A 10 -28.30 11.42 -27.59
CA ILE A 10 -28.86 11.91 -26.31
C ILE A 10 -28.00 11.41 -25.15
N ASP A 11 -27.58 10.16 -25.16
CA ASP A 11 -26.75 9.59 -24.09
C ASP A 11 -25.35 10.23 -24.04
N ARG A 12 -24.72 10.46 -25.19
CA ARG A 12 -23.43 11.17 -25.25
C ARG A 12 -23.51 12.60 -24.72
N ARG A 13 -24.57 13.34 -25.05
CA ARG A 13 -24.78 14.71 -24.55
C ARG A 13 -25.06 14.74 -23.05
N LYS A 14 -25.81 13.78 -22.52
CA LYS A 14 -26.07 13.64 -21.09
C LYS A 14 -24.79 13.31 -20.32
N ILE A 15 -23.98 12.40 -20.85
CA ILE A 15 -22.67 12.02 -20.27
C ILE A 15 -21.73 13.23 -20.27
N LEU A 16 -21.61 13.94 -21.39
CA LEU A 16 -20.74 15.13 -21.48
C LEU A 16 -21.20 16.26 -20.56
N ARG A 17 -22.51 16.52 -20.45
CA ARG A 17 -23.05 17.54 -19.53
C ARG A 17 -22.87 17.11 -18.06
N GLY A 18 -23.07 15.83 -17.74
CA GLY A 18 -22.84 15.27 -16.42
C GLY A 18 -21.35 15.33 -16.02
N SER A 19 -20.45 15.01 -16.96
CA SER A 19 -19.00 15.09 -16.71
C SER A 19 -18.51 16.54 -16.58
N LEU A 20 -19.06 17.48 -17.35
CA LEU A 20 -18.74 18.90 -17.22
C LEU A 20 -19.24 19.49 -15.89
N SER A 21 -20.44 19.10 -15.43
CA SER A 21 -20.94 19.52 -14.11
C SER A 21 -20.15 18.92 -12.96
N LEU A 22 -19.73 17.67 -13.07
CA LEU A 22 -18.88 17.03 -12.08
C LEU A 22 -17.48 17.65 -12.07
N GLY A 23 -16.89 17.93 -13.24
CA GLY A 23 -15.62 18.64 -13.38
C GLY A 23 -15.66 20.08 -12.87
N ALA A 24 -16.76 20.80 -13.09
CA ALA A 24 -16.96 22.15 -12.55
C ALA A 24 -17.08 22.14 -11.00
N ILE A 25 -17.78 21.14 -10.44
CA ILE A 25 -17.88 20.96 -8.99
C ILE A 25 -16.50 20.65 -8.38
N THR A 26 -15.69 19.82 -9.02
CA THR A 26 -14.32 19.51 -8.54
C THR A 26 -13.38 20.71 -8.64
N MET A 27 -13.54 21.58 -9.63
CA MET A 27 -12.73 22.81 -9.72
C MET A 27 -13.16 23.92 -8.74
N LEU A 28 -14.41 23.92 -8.31
CA LEU A 28 -14.92 24.89 -7.31
C LEU A 28 -14.60 24.45 -5.87
N THR A 29 -14.20 23.22 -5.64
CA THR A 29 -13.82 22.70 -4.32
C THR A 29 -12.36 23.03 -3.99
N GLY A 30 -12.07 24.31 -3.81
CA GLY A 30 -10.85 24.69 -3.11
C GLY A 30 -10.83 24.06 -1.70
N CYS A 31 -9.64 23.90 -1.12
CA CYS A 31 -9.36 23.19 0.16
C CYS A 31 -10.28 23.52 1.34
N SER A 32 -11.12 24.54 1.27
CA SER A 32 -12.06 24.93 2.33
C SER A 32 -13.35 24.09 2.36
N VAL A 33 -13.77 23.50 1.25
CA VAL A 33 -15.03 22.72 1.19
C VAL A 33 -14.84 21.33 1.76
N THR A 34 -13.66 20.74 1.58
CA THR A 34 -13.32 19.42 2.14
C THR A 34 -13.21 19.41 3.67
N ARG A 35 -13.07 20.60 4.30
CA ARG A 35 -13.05 20.75 5.77
C ARG A 35 -14.42 20.86 6.41
N ARG A 36 -15.51 20.95 5.63
CA ARG A 36 -16.86 21.00 6.18
C ARG A 36 -17.30 19.62 6.66
N GLU A 37 -17.82 19.54 7.88
CA GLU A 37 -18.25 18.29 8.54
C GLU A 37 -19.16 17.41 7.68
N PRO A 38 -20.18 17.92 6.96
CA PRO A 38 -21.00 17.06 6.09
C PRO A 38 -20.22 16.41 4.95
N VAL A 39 -19.24 17.14 4.38
CA VAL A 39 -18.40 16.63 3.30
C VAL A 39 -17.44 15.59 3.84
N GLN A 40 -16.84 15.81 4.99
CA GLN A 40 -15.98 14.83 5.65
C GLN A 40 -16.75 13.56 6.03
N SER A 41 -17.96 13.70 6.57
CA SER A 41 -18.80 12.56 6.89
C SER A 41 -19.15 11.73 5.64
N PHE A 42 -19.49 12.38 4.54
CA PHE A 42 -19.71 11.72 3.26
C PHE A 42 -18.45 10.99 2.76
N LEU A 43 -17.30 11.66 2.77
CA LEU A 43 -16.03 11.07 2.34
C LEU A 43 -15.62 9.86 3.21
N ARG A 44 -15.83 9.95 4.53
CA ARG A 44 -15.61 8.81 5.44
C ARG A 44 -16.53 7.64 5.11
N THR A 45 -17.79 7.91 4.76
CA THR A 45 -18.75 6.87 4.37
C THR A 45 -18.30 6.17 3.08
N VAL A 46 -17.89 6.95 2.07
CA VAL A 46 -17.36 6.41 0.80
C VAL A 46 -16.09 5.62 1.04
N SER A 47 -15.17 6.13 1.86
CA SER A 47 -13.94 5.42 2.24
C SER A 47 -14.26 4.09 2.92
N SER A 48 -15.15 4.10 3.92
CA SER A 48 -15.56 2.87 4.62
C SER A 48 -16.23 1.85 3.70
N TRP A 49 -16.98 2.31 2.71
CA TRP A 49 -17.56 1.42 1.70
C TRP A 49 -16.48 0.81 0.81
N ASN A 50 -15.52 1.62 0.36
CA ASN A 50 -14.39 1.18 -0.43
C ASN A 50 -13.55 0.15 0.33
N ASP A 51 -13.26 0.39 1.61
CA ASP A 51 -12.55 -0.55 2.49
C ASP A 51 -13.26 -1.91 2.58
N ARG A 52 -14.60 -1.89 2.73
CA ARG A 52 -15.40 -3.13 2.74
C ARG A 52 -15.38 -3.85 1.42
N ALA A 53 -15.45 -3.12 0.30
CA ALA A 53 -15.37 -3.72 -1.03
C ALA A 53 -14.00 -4.36 -1.27
N GLN A 54 -12.91 -3.68 -0.90
CA GLN A 54 -11.57 -4.21 -0.99
C GLN A 54 -11.37 -5.43 -0.08
N ALA A 55 -11.85 -5.38 1.16
CA ALA A 55 -11.81 -6.51 2.09
C ALA A 55 -12.57 -7.74 1.56
N ALA A 56 -13.71 -7.54 0.89
CA ALA A 56 -14.47 -8.63 0.28
C ALA A 56 -13.79 -9.23 -0.96
N LEU A 57 -13.01 -8.43 -1.68
CA LEU A 57 -12.24 -8.87 -2.85
C LEU A 57 -10.87 -9.46 -2.48
N PHE A 58 -10.34 -9.11 -1.31
CA PHE A 58 -9.06 -9.59 -0.83
C PHE A 58 -9.08 -11.11 -0.58
N ARG A 59 -8.07 -11.79 -1.13
CA ARG A 59 -7.90 -13.23 -0.99
C ARG A 59 -6.63 -13.51 -0.17
N PRO A 60 -6.74 -13.70 1.15
CA PRO A 60 -5.60 -13.76 2.07
C PRO A 60 -4.62 -14.91 1.80
N ASN A 61 -5.03 -15.91 1.02
CA ASN A 61 -4.20 -17.07 0.70
C ASN A 61 -3.85 -17.16 -0.81
N HIS A 62 -4.15 -16.13 -1.59
CA HIS A 62 -3.85 -16.15 -3.02
C HIS A 62 -2.45 -15.60 -3.27
N LEU A 63 -1.52 -16.51 -3.55
CA LEU A 63 -0.12 -16.14 -3.82
C LEU A 63 0.00 -15.48 -5.20
N ALA A 64 0.87 -14.48 -5.29
CA ALA A 64 1.27 -13.90 -6.56
C ALA A 64 2.06 -14.95 -7.39
N PRO A 65 1.97 -14.90 -8.73
CA PRO A 65 2.80 -15.73 -9.59
C PRO A 65 4.29 -15.50 -9.31
N THR A 66 5.06 -16.58 -9.29
CA THR A 66 6.52 -16.54 -9.17
C THR A 66 7.18 -16.62 -10.54
N PHE A 67 8.40 -16.12 -10.64
CA PHE A 67 9.17 -16.00 -11.87
C PHE A 67 10.53 -16.66 -11.72
N SER A 68 11.22 -16.93 -12.84
CA SER A 68 12.57 -17.48 -12.83
C SER A 68 13.61 -16.39 -12.51
N ALA A 69 14.74 -16.80 -11.93
CA ALA A 69 15.86 -15.89 -11.62
C ALA A 69 16.39 -15.14 -12.85
N SER A 70 16.27 -15.73 -14.04
CA SER A 70 16.68 -15.10 -15.31
C SER A 70 15.82 -13.91 -15.72
N GLN A 71 14.64 -13.75 -15.13
CA GLN A 71 13.71 -12.65 -15.43
C GLN A 71 13.88 -11.47 -14.45
N VAL A 72 14.70 -11.63 -13.42
CA VAL A 72 14.95 -10.57 -12.44
C VAL A 72 15.65 -9.39 -13.08
N VAL A 73 15.06 -8.22 -12.93
CA VAL A 73 15.60 -6.95 -13.42
C VAL A 73 16.70 -6.46 -12.48
N LYS A 74 17.88 -6.16 -13.04
CA LYS A 74 19.04 -5.62 -12.29
C LYS A 74 19.63 -4.43 -13.05
N PRO A 75 19.85 -3.29 -12.36
CA PRO A 75 19.48 -3.00 -10.97
C PRO A 75 17.96 -2.93 -10.80
N PRO A 76 17.43 -3.15 -9.57
CA PRO A 76 16.01 -3.02 -9.31
C PRO A 76 15.56 -1.57 -9.49
N ARG A 77 14.32 -1.35 -9.91
CA ARG A 77 13.71 -0.02 -9.89
C ARG A 77 13.38 0.36 -8.45
N PHE A 78 13.58 1.62 -8.15
CA PHE A 78 13.16 2.20 -6.88
C PHE A 78 12.61 3.62 -7.11
N ASN A 79 11.91 4.13 -6.13
CA ASN A 79 11.40 5.49 -6.09
C ASN A 79 11.69 6.09 -4.71
N ALA A 80 12.13 7.33 -4.68
CA ALA A 80 12.41 8.07 -3.47
C ALA A 80 12.09 9.57 -3.67
N PHE A 81 11.95 10.31 -2.57
CA PHE A 81 11.76 11.77 -2.59
C PHE A 81 13.07 12.55 -2.77
N TYR A 82 14.19 11.86 -2.73
CA TYR A 82 15.54 12.42 -2.78
C TYR A 82 16.42 11.61 -3.72
N GLU A 83 17.47 12.22 -4.21
CA GLU A 83 18.43 11.57 -5.09
C GLU A 83 19.24 10.50 -4.34
N VAL A 84 19.86 9.57 -5.08
CA VAL A 84 20.58 8.43 -4.49
C VAL A 84 21.78 8.87 -3.64
N ASP A 85 22.42 9.97 -4.00
CA ASP A 85 23.55 10.56 -3.29
C ASP A 85 23.15 11.35 -2.03
N GLU A 86 21.86 11.63 -1.86
CA GLU A 86 21.31 12.27 -0.66
C GLU A 86 20.88 11.26 0.42
N ILE A 87 21.01 9.95 0.14
CA ILE A 87 20.64 8.90 1.10
C ILE A 87 21.55 8.95 2.32
N GLU A 88 20.98 9.22 3.49
CA GLU A 88 21.71 9.08 4.75
C GLU A 88 21.99 7.60 5.04
N PRO A 89 23.28 7.21 5.16
CA PRO A 89 23.64 5.84 5.47
C PRO A 89 23.18 5.45 6.88
N VAL A 90 22.51 4.33 6.99
CA VAL A 90 22.14 3.75 8.29
C VAL A 90 23.33 2.95 8.84
N ASP A 91 23.76 3.29 10.06
CA ASP A 91 24.76 2.49 10.78
C ASP A 91 24.16 1.17 11.25
N VAL A 92 24.25 0.14 10.41
CA VAL A 92 23.65 -1.18 10.66
C VAL A 92 24.07 -1.82 11.98
N PRO A 93 25.34 -1.72 12.46
CA PRO A 93 25.76 -2.24 13.75
C PRO A 93 25.01 -1.65 14.95
N SER A 94 24.68 -0.36 14.90
CA SER A 94 23.95 0.32 15.98
C SER A 94 22.43 0.34 15.75
N TRP A 95 21.98 0.06 14.53
CA TRP A 95 20.57 0.13 14.18
C TRP A 95 19.71 -0.86 14.96
N LYS A 96 18.53 -0.41 15.35
CA LYS A 96 17.52 -1.23 16.03
C LYS A 96 16.13 -0.99 15.47
N LEU A 97 15.39 -2.06 15.33
CA LEU A 97 13.96 -2.00 15.06
C LEU A 97 13.23 -1.80 16.40
N GLU A 98 12.71 -0.60 16.60
CA GLU A 98 11.89 -0.28 17.76
C GLU A 98 10.47 -0.81 17.58
N LEU A 99 9.93 -1.40 18.63
CA LEU A 99 8.60 -2.00 18.64
C LEU A 99 7.66 -1.26 19.58
N ALA A 100 6.46 -0.93 19.10
CA ALA A 100 5.46 -0.19 19.86
C ALA A 100 4.03 -0.68 19.55
N GLY A 101 3.06 -0.21 20.32
CA GLY A 101 1.64 -0.52 20.12
C GLY A 101 1.20 -1.78 20.87
N LEU A 102 0.29 -2.53 20.25
CA LEU A 102 -0.35 -3.73 20.81
C LEU A 102 0.52 -4.99 20.60
N ILE A 103 1.68 -4.99 21.24
CA ILE A 103 2.72 -6.03 21.14
C ILE A 103 3.12 -6.44 22.57
N SER A 104 3.29 -7.73 22.81
CA SER A 104 3.67 -8.27 24.12
C SER A 104 5.16 -8.06 24.41
N ASP A 105 6.03 -8.34 23.44
CA ASP A 105 7.47 -8.16 23.55
C ASP A 105 7.91 -6.88 22.79
N LYS A 106 8.14 -5.81 23.53
CA LYS A 106 8.52 -4.49 23.01
C LYS A 106 10.02 -4.25 23.02
N ARG A 107 10.83 -5.28 23.29
CA ARG A 107 12.29 -5.12 23.24
C ARG A 107 12.72 -4.84 21.81
N PRO A 108 13.61 -3.88 21.59
CA PRO A 108 14.10 -3.58 20.25
C PRO A 108 14.92 -4.75 19.69
N TRP A 109 14.84 -4.94 18.38
CA TRP A 109 15.55 -5.97 17.66
C TRP A 109 16.67 -5.37 16.82
N ASN A 110 17.86 -5.95 16.87
CA ASN A 110 18.95 -5.58 15.97
C ASN A 110 18.90 -6.39 14.66
N ALA A 111 19.68 -5.96 13.67
CA ALA A 111 19.73 -6.62 12.36
C ALA A 111 20.14 -8.11 12.46
N GLN A 112 21.08 -8.45 13.34
CA GLN A 112 21.53 -9.82 13.53
C GLN A 112 20.42 -10.73 14.10
N GLN A 113 19.63 -10.23 15.04
CA GLN A 113 18.51 -10.97 15.61
C GLN A 113 17.42 -11.22 14.55
N ILE A 114 17.16 -10.25 13.70
CA ILE A 114 16.20 -10.40 12.60
C ILE A 114 16.73 -11.41 11.59
N GLY A 115 17.98 -11.30 11.14
CA GLY A 115 18.59 -12.22 10.19
C GLY A 115 18.82 -13.66 10.73
N ALA A 116 18.67 -13.87 12.04
CA ALA A 116 18.66 -15.21 12.62
C ALA A 116 17.30 -15.92 12.56
N LEU A 117 16.25 -15.20 12.16
CA LEU A 117 14.92 -15.79 11.94
C LEU A 117 14.87 -16.50 10.57
N PRO A 118 13.95 -17.45 10.38
CA PRO A 118 13.78 -18.11 9.10
C PRO A 118 13.46 -17.11 7.99
N GLU A 119 14.32 -17.06 6.97
CA GLU A 119 14.14 -16.24 5.78
C GLU A 119 13.44 -17.00 4.68
N GLN A 120 12.74 -16.27 3.82
CA GLN A 120 12.19 -16.78 2.57
C GLN A 120 12.65 -15.90 1.42
N GLU A 121 12.73 -16.50 0.25
CA GLU A 121 13.03 -15.81 -1.00
C GLU A 121 11.83 -15.87 -1.93
N LEU A 122 11.51 -14.73 -2.56
CA LEU A 122 10.42 -14.58 -3.49
C LEU A 122 10.89 -13.86 -4.75
N ILE A 123 10.57 -14.42 -5.92
CA ILE A 123 10.75 -13.72 -7.20
C ILE A 123 9.38 -13.44 -7.76
N ILE A 124 8.93 -12.21 -7.60
CA ILE A 124 7.58 -11.77 -7.93
C ILE A 124 7.60 -10.47 -8.74
N ARG A 125 6.46 -10.16 -9.38
CA ARG A 125 6.26 -8.89 -10.05
C ARG A 125 5.90 -7.82 -9.02
N HIS A 126 6.75 -6.81 -8.90
CA HIS A 126 6.46 -5.61 -8.14
C HIS A 126 5.75 -4.60 -9.05
N ILE A 127 4.64 -4.04 -8.57
CA ILE A 127 3.84 -3.05 -9.29
C ILE A 127 3.79 -1.78 -8.45
N CYS A 128 4.27 -0.68 -9.00
CA CYS A 128 4.24 0.63 -8.36
C CYS A 128 2.96 1.38 -8.69
N VAL A 129 2.48 2.22 -7.76
CA VAL A 129 1.32 3.11 -7.99
C VAL A 129 1.55 4.13 -9.11
N GLU A 130 2.80 4.40 -9.47
CA GLU A 130 3.18 5.29 -10.58
C GLU A 130 3.02 4.66 -11.96
N GLY A 131 2.56 3.40 -12.06
CA GLY A 131 2.26 2.73 -13.32
C GLY A 131 3.43 2.01 -13.97
N TRP A 132 4.55 1.82 -13.27
CA TRP A 132 5.64 0.96 -13.73
C TRP A 132 5.72 -0.33 -12.90
N ASP A 133 6.33 -1.35 -13.45
CA ASP A 133 6.54 -2.63 -12.79
C ASP A 133 7.89 -3.26 -13.17
N TYR A 134 8.30 -4.29 -12.43
CA TYR A 134 9.43 -5.14 -12.74
C TYR A 134 9.36 -6.47 -11.98
N ILE A 135 10.11 -7.47 -12.47
CA ILE A 135 10.33 -8.71 -11.73
C ILE A 135 11.48 -8.48 -10.76
N GLY A 136 11.16 -8.53 -9.46
CA GLY A 136 12.11 -8.36 -8.37
C GLY A 136 12.35 -9.66 -7.61
N GLN A 137 13.55 -9.80 -7.07
CA GLN A 137 13.92 -10.84 -6.13
C GLN A 137 14.01 -10.23 -4.74
N TRP A 138 13.29 -10.80 -3.80
CA TRP A 138 13.15 -10.33 -2.43
C TRP A 138 13.50 -11.43 -1.47
N SER A 139 14.36 -11.14 -0.50
CA SER A 139 14.71 -12.05 0.59
C SER A 139 14.45 -11.38 1.93
N GLY A 140 13.96 -12.15 2.89
CA GLY A 140 13.75 -11.63 4.24
C GLY A 140 12.83 -12.50 5.08
N VAL A 141 12.60 -12.04 6.30
CA VAL A 141 11.72 -12.69 7.25
C VAL A 141 10.26 -12.36 6.94
N ASN A 142 9.41 -13.38 6.90
CA ASN A 142 7.97 -13.15 6.69
C ASN A 142 7.39 -12.31 7.84
N LEU A 143 6.70 -11.22 7.49
CA LEU A 143 6.17 -10.27 8.47
C LEU A 143 5.16 -10.92 9.43
N ARG A 144 4.33 -11.84 8.96
CA ARG A 144 3.41 -12.62 9.81
C ARG A 144 4.16 -13.36 10.92
N HIS A 145 5.23 -14.09 10.57
CA HIS A 145 6.02 -14.84 11.55
C HIS A 145 6.69 -13.91 12.56
N PHE A 146 7.14 -12.74 12.11
CA PHE A 146 7.69 -11.75 13.02
C PHE A 146 6.64 -11.20 13.99
N LEU A 147 5.44 -10.84 13.50
CA LEU A 147 4.33 -10.36 14.33
C LEU A 147 3.89 -11.41 15.38
N GLU A 148 3.77 -12.67 14.96
CA GLU A 148 3.49 -13.79 15.87
C GLU A 148 4.60 -13.95 16.93
N ARG A 149 5.87 -13.84 16.51
CA ARG A 149 7.05 -13.99 17.38
C ARG A 149 7.14 -12.92 18.46
N VAL A 150 6.74 -11.69 18.19
CA VAL A 150 6.72 -10.59 19.16
C VAL A 150 5.41 -10.49 19.94
N GLY A 151 4.49 -11.40 19.71
CA GLY A 151 3.18 -11.44 20.38
C GLY A 151 2.32 -10.22 20.06
N ALA A 152 2.25 -9.84 18.79
CA ALA A 152 1.38 -8.78 18.34
C ALA A 152 -0.09 -9.20 18.44
N ASP A 153 -0.97 -8.25 18.74
CA ASP A 153 -2.42 -8.42 18.63
C ASP A 153 -2.84 -8.43 17.16
N LEU A 154 -3.04 -9.62 16.61
CA LEU A 154 -3.42 -9.82 15.20
C LEU A 154 -4.85 -9.36 14.89
N THR A 155 -5.63 -8.93 15.88
CA THR A 155 -6.95 -8.31 15.69
C THR A 155 -6.87 -6.80 15.47
N ALA A 156 -5.70 -6.20 15.65
CA ALA A 156 -5.45 -4.81 15.31
C ALA A 156 -5.71 -4.55 13.81
N LYS A 157 -6.17 -3.35 13.48
CA LYS A 157 -6.54 -3.03 12.09
C LYS A 157 -5.34 -2.82 11.18
N TYR A 158 -4.26 -2.26 11.71
CA TYR A 158 -3.11 -1.80 10.92
C TYR A 158 -1.79 -2.11 11.60
N VAL A 159 -0.77 -2.34 10.77
CA VAL A 159 0.64 -2.30 11.14
C VAL A 159 1.24 -1.04 10.58
N SER A 160 1.87 -0.22 11.42
CA SER A 160 2.49 1.04 11.02
C SER A 160 4.02 0.93 11.05
N PHE A 161 4.66 1.63 10.13
CA PHE A 161 6.10 1.69 9.97
C PHE A 161 6.58 3.13 10.04
N LYS A 162 7.71 3.33 10.71
CA LYS A 162 8.49 4.57 10.66
C LYS A 162 9.88 4.24 10.17
N CYS A 163 10.35 4.95 9.18
CA CYS A 163 11.64 4.76 8.54
C CYS A 163 12.70 5.70 9.13
N ALA A 164 13.98 5.37 8.92
CA ALA A 164 15.09 6.17 9.40
C ALA A 164 15.13 7.57 8.78
N ASP A 165 14.66 7.70 7.53
CA ASP A 165 14.53 8.95 6.77
C ASP A 165 13.27 9.77 7.12
N THR A 166 12.61 9.48 8.24
CA THR A 166 11.36 10.10 8.69
C THR A 166 10.11 9.73 7.88
N TYR A 167 10.23 8.94 6.80
CA TYR A 167 9.07 8.42 6.10
C TYR A 167 8.23 7.51 7.02
N TYR A 168 6.94 7.49 6.80
CA TYR A 168 6.03 6.61 7.52
C TYR A 168 4.96 6.02 6.60
N GLY A 169 4.48 4.84 6.94
CA GLY A 169 3.42 4.18 6.21
C GLY A 169 2.66 3.20 7.10
N SER A 170 1.61 2.64 6.57
CA SER A 170 0.86 1.57 7.24
C SER A 170 0.26 0.62 6.21
N ILE A 171 0.09 -0.63 6.61
CA ILE A 171 -0.67 -1.63 5.87
C ILE A 171 -1.76 -2.21 6.78
N ASP A 172 -2.83 -2.72 6.20
CA ASP A 172 -3.85 -3.42 6.98
C ASP A 172 -3.33 -4.77 7.50
N MET A 173 -3.94 -5.25 8.58
CA MET A 173 -3.52 -6.51 9.20
C MET A 173 -3.68 -7.72 8.26
N PRO A 174 -4.76 -7.86 7.46
CA PRO A 174 -4.85 -8.92 6.47
C PRO A 174 -3.68 -8.96 5.47
N SER A 175 -3.22 -7.79 5.00
CA SER A 175 -2.03 -7.69 4.14
C SER A 175 -0.74 -8.03 4.90
N ALA A 176 -0.61 -7.59 6.16
CA ALA A 176 0.54 -7.92 7.01
C ALA A 176 0.66 -9.42 7.32
N LEU A 177 -0.47 -10.13 7.34
CA LEU A 177 -0.55 -11.56 7.61
C LEU A 177 -0.52 -12.41 6.32
N HIS A 178 -0.37 -11.80 5.16
CA HIS A 178 -0.27 -12.54 3.90
C HIS A 178 0.96 -13.44 3.90
N PRO A 179 0.86 -14.69 3.38
CA PRO A 179 1.96 -15.65 3.42
C PRO A 179 3.15 -15.30 2.51
N GLN A 180 2.96 -14.36 1.61
CA GLN A 180 3.98 -13.86 0.69
C GLN A 180 4.48 -12.50 1.10
#